data_d7bfd148a8d2d7bdca7c82583cda63c7
#
_entry.id   d7bfd148a8d2d7bdca7c82583cda63c7
#
_cell.length_a   1.000
_cell.length_b   1.000
_cell.length_c   1.000
_cell.angle_alpha   90.00
_cell.angle_beta   90.00
_cell.angle_gamma   90.00
#
_symmetry.space_group_name_H-M   'P 1'
#
loop_
_entity.id
_entity.type
_entity.pdbx_description
1 polymer ?
#
loop_
_entity_poly.entity_id
_entity_poly.type
_entity_poly.pdbx_seq_one_letter_code
_entity_poly.pdbx_strand_id
1 'polypeptide(L)'
;IISAIVGISMAYMGVGAWALVGQYLTNSFIDTFVLFVTNDWRPKLQFSFERAKQMLSYGWKVLLTTVVYTIEGDLRSLIIGKKFGSADLAYYDQGKKFPNLLVSNINTSISNVMFPVLSQCQDDRIKLKRMCRRAVKTGIYLLAPLLIGLIGVADTFVVAVLSEKWIPCIPYLRILTLVFLVRPFTTTCQQSILSVGRSDITLKIEVVVNVVAIGILFFAVFGMESVLWVAYGTLAAEVVSMGMFMFYENRIIGYTYKEQLQDLLPGISLAACMGILVNLIRYVPINDGLTLVLQVIVGAVFYVTVSYLTQMDSFVYLIKMLTEKSHNVKMKKILERMVKE
;
A
#
# COMPACT_ATOMS: atom_id res chain seq x y z
N ILE A 1 -6.32 5.41 21.78
CA ILE A 1 -7.49 6.21 22.26
C ILE A 1 -7.01 7.26 23.27
N ILE A 2 -6.36 6.88 24.37
CA ILE A 2 -5.93 7.82 25.45
C ILE A 2 -5.01 8.92 24.88
N SER A 3 -4.04 8.57 24.05
CA SER A 3 -3.15 9.53 23.39
C SER A 3 -3.90 10.53 22.50
N ALA A 4 -4.97 10.08 21.83
CA ALA A 4 -5.81 10.96 21.02
C ALA A 4 -6.58 11.97 21.91
N ILE A 5 -7.12 11.50 23.04
CA ILE A 5 -7.81 12.39 23.99
C ILE A 5 -6.85 13.47 24.52
N VAL A 6 -5.63 13.08 24.91
CA VAL A 6 -4.61 14.03 25.38
C VAL A 6 -4.25 15.04 24.30
N GLY A 7 -3.98 14.59 23.06
CA GLY A 7 -3.65 15.48 21.95
C GLY A 7 -4.77 16.46 21.61
N ILE A 8 -6.01 15.98 21.56
CA ILE A 8 -7.20 16.83 21.31
C ILE A 8 -7.39 17.84 22.44
N SER A 9 -7.30 17.41 23.71
CA SER A 9 -7.42 18.31 24.86
C SER A 9 -6.37 19.41 24.85
N MET A 10 -5.10 19.08 24.58
CA MET A 10 -4.02 20.05 24.46
C MET A 10 -4.24 21.02 23.29
N ALA A 11 -4.78 20.53 22.15
CA ALA A 11 -5.10 21.39 21.01
C ALA A 11 -6.18 22.41 21.35
N TYR A 12 -7.24 22.01 22.08
CA TYR A 12 -8.27 22.93 22.58
C TYR A 12 -7.76 23.93 23.62
N MET A 13 -6.72 23.56 24.38
CA MET A 13 -6.04 24.49 25.32
C MET A 13 -5.14 25.51 24.59
N GLY A 14 -5.05 25.46 23.28
CA GLY A 14 -4.28 26.44 22.50
C GLY A 14 -2.75 26.24 22.54
N VAL A 15 -2.26 25.09 22.96
CA VAL A 15 -0.82 24.78 23.13
C VAL A 15 -0.10 24.59 21.78
N GLY A 16 -0.83 24.69 20.64
CA GLY A 16 -0.28 24.62 19.29
C GLY A 16 0.43 23.30 18.98
N ALA A 17 1.63 23.37 18.39
CA ALA A 17 2.38 22.18 17.98
C ALA A 17 2.75 21.23 19.14
N TRP A 18 2.82 21.70 20.38
CA TRP A 18 3.09 20.89 21.55
C TRP A 18 1.98 19.85 21.85
N ALA A 19 0.76 20.05 21.32
CA ALA A 19 -0.30 19.06 21.39
C ALA A 19 0.08 17.74 20.69
N LEU A 20 0.77 17.82 19.56
CA LEU A 20 1.30 16.64 18.85
C LEU A 20 2.40 15.96 19.65
N VAL A 21 3.31 16.71 20.25
CA VAL A 21 4.38 16.17 21.10
C VAL A 21 3.78 15.43 22.30
N GLY A 22 2.80 16.05 22.97
CA GLY A 22 2.08 15.42 24.08
C GLY A 22 1.37 14.11 23.68
N GLN A 23 0.75 14.11 22.49
CA GLN A 23 0.11 12.93 21.93
C GLN A 23 1.12 11.79 21.69
N TYR A 24 2.26 12.07 21.05
CA TYR A 24 3.29 11.06 20.77
C TYR A 24 3.93 10.51 22.05
N LEU A 25 4.28 11.36 22.99
CA LEU A 25 4.84 10.94 24.29
C LEU A 25 3.85 10.07 25.06
N THR A 26 2.59 10.48 25.12
CA THR A 26 1.53 9.69 25.78
C THR A 26 1.35 8.34 25.12
N ASN A 27 1.37 8.28 23.79
CA ASN A 27 1.26 7.01 23.05
C ASN A 27 2.41 6.07 23.40
N SER A 28 3.67 6.56 23.32
CA SER A 28 4.85 5.75 23.64
C SER A 28 4.88 5.29 25.10
N PHE A 29 4.43 6.15 26.01
CA PHE A 29 4.34 5.80 27.44
C PHE A 29 3.31 4.68 27.68
N ILE A 30 2.11 4.82 27.11
CA ILE A 30 1.03 3.82 27.26
C ILE A 30 1.43 2.50 26.62
N ASP A 31 1.99 2.51 25.41
CA ASP A 31 2.44 1.29 24.72
C ASP A 31 3.49 0.56 25.57
N THR A 32 4.46 1.29 26.10
CA THR A 32 5.49 0.74 26.99
C THR A 32 4.87 0.18 28.27
N PHE A 33 3.96 0.93 28.91
CA PHE A 33 3.29 0.50 30.15
C PHE A 33 2.46 -0.77 29.92
N VAL A 34 1.67 -0.82 28.85
CA VAL A 34 0.87 -2.01 28.51
C VAL A 34 1.78 -3.22 28.26
N LEU A 35 2.88 -3.06 27.51
CA LEU A 35 3.84 -4.13 27.28
C LEU A 35 4.47 -4.63 28.59
N PHE A 36 4.77 -3.74 29.52
CA PHE A 36 5.29 -4.13 30.85
C PHE A 36 4.27 -4.88 31.71
N VAL A 37 2.98 -4.58 31.56
CA VAL A 37 1.91 -5.24 32.34
C VAL A 37 1.52 -6.58 31.71
N THR A 38 1.45 -6.64 30.38
CA THR A 38 0.95 -7.83 29.66
C THR A 38 2.02 -8.87 29.37
N ASN A 39 3.30 -8.52 29.42
CA ASN A 39 4.40 -9.42 29.11
C ASN A 39 5.10 -9.88 30.39
N ASP A 40 5.35 -11.17 30.54
CA ASP A 40 6.08 -11.74 31.70
C ASP A 40 7.58 -11.46 31.65
N TRP A 41 8.10 -11.13 30.44
CA TRP A 41 9.50 -10.80 30.28
C TRP A 41 9.84 -9.45 30.91
N ARG A 42 10.92 -9.41 31.69
CA ARG A 42 11.47 -8.19 32.30
C ARG A 42 12.88 -7.95 31.79
N PRO A 43 13.23 -6.71 31.39
CA PRO A 43 14.59 -6.38 30.98
C PRO A 43 15.55 -6.53 32.16
N LYS A 44 16.65 -7.26 31.93
CA LYS A 44 17.75 -7.39 32.91
C LYS A 44 18.90 -6.52 32.43
N LEU A 45 19.55 -5.82 33.35
CA LEU A 45 20.77 -5.04 33.08
C LEU A 45 21.96 -6.00 32.89
N GLN A 46 21.94 -6.71 31.77
CA GLN A 46 23.03 -7.60 31.36
C GLN A 46 23.53 -7.16 29.99
N PHE A 47 24.80 -6.84 29.91
CA PHE A 47 25.47 -6.48 28.65
C PHE A 47 26.45 -7.57 28.25
N SER A 48 26.35 -8.07 27.01
CA SER A 48 27.29 -8.98 26.41
C SER A 48 27.81 -8.36 25.10
N PHE A 49 29.11 -8.05 25.09
CA PHE A 49 29.75 -7.45 23.91
C PHE A 49 29.68 -8.37 22.69
N GLU A 50 29.81 -9.68 22.89
CA GLU A 50 29.73 -10.66 21.79
C GLU A 50 28.37 -10.71 21.15
N ARG A 51 27.29 -10.75 21.95
CA ARG A 51 25.90 -10.69 21.45
C ARG A 51 25.60 -9.35 20.79
N ALA A 52 26.07 -8.25 21.39
CA ALA A 52 25.93 -6.92 20.81
C ALA A 52 26.60 -6.83 19.44
N LYS A 53 27.82 -7.38 19.27
CA LYS A 53 28.54 -7.44 18.00
C LYS A 53 27.80 -8.28 16.95
N GLN A 54 27.23 -9.43 17.33
CA GLN A 54 26.43 -10.26 16.43
C GLN A 54 25.15 -9.55 15.99
N MET A 55 24.42 -8.95 16.94
CA MET A 55 23.21 -8.16 16.64
C MET A 55 23.54 -6.94 15.77
N LEU A 56 24.63 -6.25 16.03
CA LEU A 56 25.08 -5.12 15.23
C LEU A 56 25.48 -5.56 13.81
N SER A 57 26.17 -6.71 13.66
CA SER A 57 26.55 -7.27 12.36
C SER A 57 25.36 -7.59 11.45
N TYR A 58 24.20 -7.95 12.02
CA TYR A 58 22.95 -8.12 11.28
C TYR A 58 22.20 -6.80 11.14
N GLY A 59 22.04 -6.09 12.24
CA GLY A 59 21.19 -4.89 12.35
C GLY A 59 21.65 -3.71 11.50
N TRP A 60 22.99 -3.53 11.29
CA TRP A 60 23.47 -2.42 10.48
C TRP A 60 23.03 -2.51 9.01
N LYS A 61 22.89 -3.74 8.46
CA LYS A 61 22.39 -3.94 7.09
C LYS A 61 20.93 -3.56 6.98
N VAL A 62 20.13 -3.97 7.97
CA VAL A 62 18.71 -3.59 8.06
C VAL A 62 18.59 -2.08 8.25
N LEU A 63 19.41 -1.49 9.13
CA LEU A 63 19.44 -0.04 9.34
C LEU A 63 19.74 0.68 8.02
N LEU A 64 20.74 0.23 7.27
CA LEU A 64 21.16 0.87 6.02
C LEU A 64 20.06 0.81 4.97
N THR A 65 19.36 -0.31 4.84
CA THR A 65 18.19 -0.46 3.96
C THR A 65 17.08 0.53 4.36
N THR A 66 16.78 0.62 5.65
CA THR A 66 15.76 1.55 6.17
C THR A 66 16.17 3.01 5.96
N VAL A 67 17.43 3.35 6.21
CA VAL A 67 17.97 4.70 6.01
C VAL A 67 17.89 5.11 4.53
N VAL A 68 18.30 4.24 3.60
CA VAL A 68 18.20 4.52 2.16
C VAL A 68 16.75 4.77 1.74
N TYR A 69 15.82 3.95 2.21
CA TYR A 69 14.39 4.12 1.93
C TYR A 69 13.83 5.42 2.53
N THR A 70 14.21 5.74 3.77
CA THR A 70 13.74 6.95 4.46
C THR A 70 14.30 8.22 3.83
N ILE A 71 15.61 8.22 3.48
CA ILE A 71 16.28 9.36 2.83
C ILE A 71 15.55 9.73 1.53
N GLU A 72 15.16 8.77 0.71
CA GLU A 72 14.47 9.07 -0.55
C GLU A 72 13.13 9.78 -0.31
N GLY A 73 12.33 9.29 0.64
CA GLY A 73 11.06 9.90 0.99
C GLY A 73 11.20 11.29 1.61
N ASP A 74 12.11 11.44 2.58
CA ASP A 74 12.35 12.69 3.30
C ASP A 74 13.02 13.73 2.39
N LEU A 75 13.98 13.32 1.56
CA LEU A 75 14.64 14.18 0.58
C LEU A 75 13.62 14.77 -0.40
N ARG A 76 12.68 13.97 -0.87
CA ARG A 76 11.59 14.43 -1.74
C ARG A 76 10.75 15.50 -1.04
N SER A 77 10.31 15.26 0.17
CA SER A 77 9.51 16.20 0.96
C SER A 77 10.26 17.49 1.25
N LEU A 78 11.55 17.39 1.63
CA LEU A 78 12.42 18.54 1.87
C LEU A 78 12.63 19.39 0.60
N ILE A 79 12.87 18.76 -0.53
CA ILE A 79 13.11 19.45 -1.81
C ILE A 79 11.82 20.15 -2.27
N ILE A 80 10.67 19.45 -2.22
CA ILE A 80 9.38 20.06 -2.58
C ILE A 80 9.09 21.26 -1.67
N GLY A 81 9.19 21.09 -0.36
CA GLY A 81 8.91 22.14 0.62
C GLY A 81 9.83 23.35 0.49
N LYS A 82 11.12 23.13 0.19
CA LYS A 82 12.10 24.22 0.05
C LYS A 82 11.98 24.97 -1.27
N LYS A 83 11.72 24.27 -2.39
CA LYS A 83 11.68 24.92 -3.72
C LYS A 83 10.31 25.45 -4.09
N PHE A 84 9.23 24.72 -3.79
CA PHE A 84 7.87 25.05 -4.22
C PHE A 84 6.99 25.61 -3.08
N GLY A 85 7.43 25.42 -1.82
CA GLY A 85 6.74 25.93 -0.64
C GLY A 85 5.88 24.91 0.09
N SER A 86 5.41 25.30 1.27
CA SER A 86 4.66 24.40 2.17
C SER A 86 3.27 24.04 1.66
N ALA A 87 2.64 24.89 0.85
CA ALA A 87 1.32 24.61 0.29
C ALA A 87 1.38 23.46 -0.73
N ASP A 88 2.32 23.51 -1.66
CA ASP A 88 2.50 22.46 -2.66
C ASP A 88 2.93 21.12 -2.03
N LEU A 89 3.78 21.17 -1.01
CA LEU A 89 4.10 19.98 -0.22
C LEU A 89 2.86 19.41 0.46
N ALA A 90 2.00 20.25 1.04
CA ALA A 90 0.77 19.80 1.69
C ALA A 90 -0.20 19.13 0.68
N TYR A 91 -0.33 19.68 -0.54
CA TYR A 91 -1.15 19.07 -1.59
C TYR A 91 -0.59 17.72 -2.05
N TYR A 92 0.73 17.61 -2.22
CA TYR A 92 1.39 16.36 -2.56
C TYR A 92 1.20 15.30 -1.47
N ASP A 93 1.45 15.64 -0.21
CA ASP A 93 1.33 14.72 0.92
C ASP A 93 -0.13 14.31 1.16
N GLN A 94 -1.09 15.21 0.99
CA GLN A 94 -2.51 14.88 1.08
C GLN A 94 -2.94 13.93 -0.04
N GLY A 95 -2.44 14.12 -1.27
CA GLY A 95 -2.67 13.22 -2.38
C GLY A 95 -2.11 11.80 -2.14
N LYS A 96 -0.98 11.69 -1.41
CA LYS A 96 -0.35 10.42 -1.03
C LYS A 96 -1.07 9.70 0.12
N LYS A 97 -1.68 10.46 1.03
CA LYS A 97 -2.18 9.95 2.32
C LYS A 97 -3.24 8.86 2.18
N PHE A 98 -4.26 9.09 1.37
CA PHE A 98 -5.38 8.16 1.24
C PHE A 98 -5.01 6.85 0.53
N PRO A 99 -4.33 6.86 -0.63
CA PRO A 99 -3.84 5.63 -1.22
C PRO A 99 -2.94 4.83 -0.28
N ASN A 100 -2.06 5.51 0.47
CA ASN A 100 -1.19 4.86 1.44
C ASN A 100 -1.97 4.18 2.57
N LEU A 101 -3.02 4.82 3.11
CA LEU A 101 -3.88 4.22 4.14
C LEU A 101 -4.56 2.93 3.66
N LEU A 102 -5.02 2.89 2.42
CA LEU A 102 -5.65 1.71 1.85
C LEU A 102 -4.67 0.56 1.66
N VAL A 103 -3.45 0.86 1.24
CA VAL A 103 -2.46 -0.15 0.84
C VAL A 103 -1.60 -0.63 2.00
N SER A 104 -1.21 0.25 2.95
CA SER A 104 -0.25 -0.07 4.01
C SER A 104 -0.69 -1.25 4.88
N ASN A 105 -1.94 -1.26 5.33
CA ASN A 105 -2.47 -2.33 6.18
C ASN A 105 -2.52 -3.68 5.45
N ILE A 106 -2.90 -3.67 4.17
CA ILE A 106 -2.99 -4.87 3.36
C ILE A 106 -1.60 -5.40 3.01
N ASN A 107 -0.67 -4.52 2.63
CA ASN A 107 0.71 -4.91 2.36
C ASN A 107 1.42 -5.45 3.60
N THR A 108 1.22 -4.86 4.77
CA THR A 108 1.76 -5.38 6.03
C THR A 108 1.21 -6.79 6.31
N SER A 109 -0.09 -6.99 6.10
CA SER A 109 -0.72 -8.31 6.27
C SER A 109 -0.17 -9.32 5.26
N ILE A 110 0.02 -8.93 3.99
CA ILE A 110 0.64 -9.78 2.97
C ILE A 110 2.06 -10.15 3.41
N SER A 111 2.89 -9.20 3.79
CA SER A 111 4.28 -9.44 4.19
C SER A 111 4.39 -10.39 5.39
N ASN A 112 3.57 -10.17 6.42
CA ASN A 112 3.60 -10.97 7.65
C ASN A 112 3.16 -12.42 7.44
N VAL A 113 2.25 -12.68 6.50
CA VAL A 113 1.73 -14.02 6.21
C VAL A 113 2.52 -14.70 5.10
N MET A 114 2.87 -13.96 4.05
CA MET A 114 3.47 -14.54 2.85
C MET A 114 4.90 -15.02 3.08
N PHE A 115 5.72 -14.26 3.79
CA PHE A 115 7.12 -14.64 4.01
C PHE A 115 7.27 -16.01 4.69
N PRO A 116 6.64 -16.29 5.86
CA PRO A 116 6.72 -17.60 6.50
C PRO A 116 6.17 -18.74 5.64
N VAL A 117 5.07 -18.47 4.92
CA VAL A 117 4.41 -19.47 4.07
C VAL A 117 5.26 -19.80 2.84
N LEU A 118 5.85 -18.80 2.18
CA LEU A 118 6.73 -19.00 1.04
C LEU A 118 8.06 -19.68 1.46
N SER A 119 8.60 -19.34 2.63
CA SER A 119 9.83 -19.95 3.17
C SER A 119 9.68 -21.46 3.43
N GLN A 120 8.49 -21.91 3.81
CA GLN A 120 8.22 -23.36 3.95
C GLN A 120 8.21 -24.11 2.62
N CYS A 121 8.15 -23.42 1.49
CA CYS A 121 8.08 -23.97 0.15
C CYS A 121 9.30 -23.59 -0.71
N GLN A 122 10.37 -23.06 -0.10
CA GLN A 122 11.53 -22.51 -0.82
C GLN A 122 12.22 -23.53 -1.73
N ASP A 123 12.17 -24.83 -1.37
CA ASP A 123 12.80 -25.92 -2.11
C ASP A 123 11.91 -26.44 -3.26
N ASP A 124 10.62 -26.12 -3.28
CA ASP A 124 9.67 -26.52 -4.33
C ASP A 124 9.26 -25.29 -5.17
N ARG A 125 10.00 -25.06 -6.25
CA ARG A 125 9.75 -23.92 -7.17
C ARG A 125 8.34 -23.91 -7.76
N ILE A 126 7.72 -25.06 -8.00
CA ILE A 126 6.38 -25.15 -8.60
C ILE A 126 5.34 -24.67 -7.57
N LYS A 127 5.46 -25.11 -6.34
CA LYS A 127 4.59 -24.74 -5.24
C LYS A 127 4.77 -23.27 -4.90
N LEU A 128 6.02 -22.79 -4.81
CA LEU A 128 6.38 -21.40 -4.56
C LEU A 128 5.75 -20.49 -5.62
N LYS A 129 5.94 -20.77 -6.91
CA LYS A 129 5.35 -20.05 -8.02
C LYS A 129 3.82 -19.99 -7.92
N ARG A 130 3.17 -21.14 -7.64
CA ARG A 130 1.71 -21.20 -7.51
C ARG A 130 1.19 -20.30 -6.37
N MET A 131 1.89 -20.29 -5.25
CA MET A 131 1.52 -19.47 -4.10
C MET A 131 1.74 -17.98 -4.37
N CYS A 132 2.88 -17.61 -4.99
CA CYS A 132 3.16 -16.24 -5.40
C CYS A 132 2.07 -15.72 -6.36
N ARG A 133 1.75 -16.49 -7.41
CA ARG A 133 0.67 -16.15 -8.37
C ARG A 133 -0.67 -15.93 -7.68
N ARG A 134 -1.03 -16.82 -6.74
CA ARG A 134 -2.28 -16.68 -5.98
C ARG A 134 -2.30 -15.42 -5.14
N ALA A 135 -1.19 -15.10 -4.47
CA ALA A 135 -1.09 -13.89 -3.66
C ALA A 135 -1.19 -12.62 -4.51
N VAL A 136 -0.50 -12.57 -5.65
CA VAL A 136 -0.59 -11.46 -6.62
C VAL A 136 -2.02 -11.27 -7.11
N LYS A 137 -2.67 -12.34 -7.61
CA LYS A 137 -4.06 -12.29 -8.09
C LYS A 137 -5.02 -11.77 -7.02
N THR A 138 -4.94 -12.33 -5.80
CA THR A 138 -5.84 -11.95 -4.71
C THR A 138 -5.57 -10.54 -4.21
N GLY A 139 -4.30 -10.15 -4.07
CA GLY A 139 -3.91 -8.81 -3.64
C GLY A 139 -4.37 -7.73 -4.61
N ILE A 140 -4.16 -7.92 -5.91
CA ILE A 140 -4.65 -6.99 -6.94
C ILE A 140 -6.18 -6.98 -6.99
N TYR A 141 -6.84 -8.14 -6.93
CA TYR A 141 -8.30 -8.22 -6.94
C TYR A 141 -8.95 -7.42 -5.79
N LEU A 142 -8.34 -7.42 -4.60
CA LEU A 142 -8.83 -6.68 -3.44
C LEU A 142 -8.50 -5.18 -3.50
N LEU A 143 -7.28 -4.83 -3.94
CA LEU A 143 -6.79 -3.45 -3.90
C LEU A 143 -7.14 -2.63 -5.14
N ALA A 144 -7.23 -3.24 -6.32
CA ALA A 144 -7.51 -2.50 -7.55
C ALA A 144 -8.86 -1.76 -7.51
N PRO A 145 -9.99 -2.36 -7.06
CA PRO A 145 -11.25 -1.62 -6.99
C PRO A 145 -11.22 -0.46 -6.00
N LEU A 146 -10.50 -0.60 -4.88
CA LEU A 146 -10.36 0.47 -3.89
C LEU A 146 -9.54 1.65 -4.45
N LEU A 147 -8.42 1.35 -5.11
CA LEU A 147 -7.52 2.36 -5.64
C LEU A 147 -8.04 3.00 -6.93
N ILE A 148 -8.49 2.20 -7.89
CA ILE A 148 -9.06 2.74 -9.14
C ILE A 148 -10.42 3.40 -8.85
N GLY A 149 -11.18 2.87 -7.90
CA GLY A 149 -12.38 3.53 -7.37
C GLY A 149 -12.05 4.91 -6.80
N LEU A 150 -10.99 5.01 -5.97
CA LEU A 150 -10.52 6.29 -5.43
C LEU A 150 -10.13 7.29 -6.53
N ILE A 151 -9.50 6.82 -7.62
CA ILE A 151 -9.22 7.68 -8.81
C ILE A 151 -10.54 8.16 -9.44
N GLY A 152 -11.53 7.28 -9.57
CA GLY A 152 -12.83 7.59 -10.19
C GLY A 152 -13.66 8.59 -9.37
N VAL A 153 -13.60 8.50 -8.04
CA VAL A 153 -14.31 9.41 -7.13
C VAL A 153 -13.49 10.61 -6.69
N ALA A 154 -12.25 10.78 -7.13
CA ALA A 154 -11.28 11.73 -6.58
C ALA A 154 -11.83 13.15 -6.42
N ASP A 155 -12.52 13.68 -7.44
CA ASP A 155 -13.07 15.04 -7.40
C ASP A 155 -14.16 15.15 -6.31
N THR A 156 -15.15 14.28 -6.36
CA THR A 156 -16.27 14.27 -5.40
C THR A 156 -15.76 13.99 -3.97
N PHE A 157 -14.80 13.06 -3.84
CA PHE A 157 -14.19 12.71 -2.56
C PHE A 157 -13.47 13.89 -1.93
N VAL A 158 -12.65 14.61 -2.70
CA VAL A 158 -11.89 15.74 -2.17
C VAL A 158 -12.82 16.86 -1.74
N VAL A 159 -13.83 17.20 -2.52
CA VAL A 159 -14.77 18.27 -2.16
C VAL A 159 -15.63 17.87 -0.95
N ALA A 160 -16.20 16.65 -0.96
CA ALA A 160 -17.11 16.20 0.09
C ALA A 160 -16.42 15.94 1.44
N VAL A 161 -15.18 15.42 1.44
CA VAL A 161 -14.48 14.95 2.65
C VAL A 161 -13.41 15.94 3.13
N LEU A 162 -12.71 16.59 2.20
CA LEU A 162 -11.57 17.46 2.53
C LEU A 162 -11.90 18.95 2.41
N SER A 163 -12.94 19.31 1.70
CA SER A 163 -13.34 20.67 1.30
C SER A 163 -12.66 21.20 0.03
N GLU A 164 -13.24 22.24 -0.55
CA GLU A 164 -12.77 22.88 -1.79
C GLU A 164 -11.32 23.37 -1.73
N LYS A 165 -10.82 23.73 -0.55
CA LYS A 165 -9.43 24.14 -0.32
C LYS A 165 -8.43 23.11 -0.84
N TRP A 166 -8.80 21.82 -0.88
CA TRP A 166 -7.93 20.73 -1.26
C TRP A 166 -8.05 20.29 -2.72
N ILE A 167 -8.86 20.96 -3.54
CA ILE A 167 -8.98 20.68 -4.98
C ILE A 167 -7.61 20.56 -5.68
N PRO A 168 -6.58 21.39 -5.37
CA PRO A 168 -5.27 21.25 -6.01
C PRO A 168 -4.56 19.92 -5.72
N CYS A 169 -4.99 19.14 -4.70
CA CYS A 169 -4.39 17.81 -4.43
C CYS A 169 -4.89 16.71 -5.37
N ILE A 170 -5.98 16.91 -6.13
CA ILE A 170 -6.61 15.88 -6.97
C ILE A 170 -5.65 15.27 -8.00
N PRO A 171 -4.85 16.03 -8.76
CA PRO A 171 -3.89 15.45 -9.70
C PRO A 171 -2.86 14.55 -8.99
N TYR A 172 -2.35 14.97 -7.84
CA TYR A 172 -1.42 14.18 -7.03
C TYR A 172 -2.09 12.91 -6.52
N LEU A 173 -3.32 13.00 -6.00
CA LEU A 173 -4.08 11.84 -5.55
C LEU A 173 -4.23 10.80 -6.66
N ARG A 174 -4.60 11.21 -7.87
CA ARG A 174 -4.76 10.30 -9.02
C ARG A 174 -3.45 9.63 -9.40
N ILE A 175 -2.37 10.40 -9.57
CA ILE A 175 -1.07 9.87 -10.00
C ILE A 175 -0.47 8.96 -8.91
N LEU A 176 -0.48 9.41 -7.66
CA LEU A 176 0.09 8.63 -6.57
C LEU A 176 -0.73 7.38 -6.25
N THR A 177 -2.05 7.38 -6.51
CA THR A 177 -2.86 6.17 -6.42
C THR A 177 -2.41 5.11 -7.43
N LEU A 178 -1.99 5.48 -8.63
CA LEU A 178 -1.39 4.53 -9.60
C LEU A 178 -0.06 3.96 -9.10
N VAL A 179 0.76 4.76 -8.39
CA VAL A 179 1.98 4.26 -7.73
C VAL A 179 1.63 3.17 -6.72
N PHE A 180 0.62 3.40 -5.89
CA PHE A 180 0.19 2.44 -4.88
C PHE A 180 -0.49 1.19 -5.47
N LEU A 181 -1.04 1.26 -6.68
CA LEU A 181 -1.65 0.12 -7.38
C LEU A 181 -0.63 -0.98 -7.71
N VAL A 182 0.61 -0.61 -7.96
CA VAL A 182 1.71 -1.55 -8.30
C VAL A 182 2.26 -2.26 -7.05
N ARG A 183 2.17 -1.66 -5.88
CA ARG A 183 2.79 -2.15 -4.64
C ARG A 183 2.39 -3.55 -4.18
N PRO A 184 1.14 -4.02 -4.28
CA PRO A 184 0.81 -5.39 -3.89
C PRO A 184 1.59 -6.44 -4.70
N PHE A 185 1.86 -6.15 -5.97
CA PHE A 185 2.68 -7.00 -6.82
C PHE A 185 4.15 -6.97 -6.37
N THR A 186 4.76 -5.78 -6.28
CA THR A 186 6.17 -5.65 -5.89
C THR A 186 6.44 -6.20 -4.50
N THR A 187 5.54 -5.97 -3.52
CA THR A 187 5.64 -6.54 -2.18
C THR A 187 5.61 -8.07 -2.19
N THR A 188 4.69 -8.68 -2.95
CA THR A 188 4.59 -10.14 -3.04
C THR A 188 5.84 -10.75 -3.68
N CYS A 189 6.35 -10.15 -4.76
CA CYS A 189 7.58 -10.57 -5.42
C CYS A 189 8.80 -10.41 -4.49
N GLN A 190 8.87 -9.32 -3.74
CA GLN A 190 9.93 -9.11 -2.75
C GLN A 190 9.94 -10.22 -1.70
N GLN A 191 8.78 -10.58 -1.14
CA GLN A 191 8.68 -11.67 -0.17
C GLN A 191 9.07 -13.02 -0.77
N SER A 192 8.73 -13.27 -2.04
CA SER A 192 9.13 -14.47 -2.77
C SER A 192 10.65 -14.57 -2.93
N ILE A 193 11.30 -13.49 -3.36
CA ILE A 193 12.77 -13.44 -3.53
C ILE A 193 13.47 -13.61 -2.18
N LEU A 194 12.95 -12.96 -1.13
CA LEU A 194 13.51 -13.09 0.23
C LEU A 194 13.34 -14.51 0.80
N SER A 195 12.23 -15.19 0.49
CA SER A 195 11.96 -16.54 0.98
C SER A 195 12.94 -17.59 0.44
N VAL A 196 13.51 -17.37 -0.74
CA VAL A 196 14.57 -18.21 -1.32
C VAL A 196 15.99 -17.75 -0.92
N GLY A 197 16.11 -16.87 0.07
CA GLY A 197 17.39 -16.40 0.61
C GLY A 197 18.15 -15.39 -0.26
N ARG A 198 17.51 -14.84 -1.31
CA ARG A 198 18.16 -13.94 -2.28
C ARG A 198 17.98 -12.45 -1.94
N SER A 199 18.28 -12.09 -0.70
CA SER A 199 18.26 -10.68 -0.25
C SER A 199 19.22 -9.75 -1.04
N ASP A 200 20.27 -10.33 -1.65
CA ASP A 200 21.17 -9.63 -2.56
C ASP A 200 20.44 -9.01 -3.77
N ILE A 201 19.46 -9.71 -4.30
CA ILE A 201 18.64 -9.24 -5.43
C ILE A 201 17.72 -8.12 -5.00
N THR A 202 17.05 -8.27 -3.87
CA THR A 202 16.19 -7.23 -3.32
C THR A 202 16.97 -5.93 -3.09
N LEU A 203 18.16 -6.03 -2.48
CA LEU A 203 19.02 -4.86 -2.28
C LEU A 203 19.43 -4.21 -3.62
N LYS A 204 19.78 -5.01 -4.64
CA LYS A 204 20.11 -4.47 -5.97
C LYS A 204 18.94 -3.73 -6.59
N ILE A 205 17.73 -4.28 -6.51
CA ILE A 205 16.52 -3.63 -7.03
C ILE A 205 16.31 -2.30 -6.31
N GLU A 206 16.35 -2.30 -4.99
CA GLU A 206 16.17 -1.08 -4.17
C GLU A 206 17.21 0.00 -4.51
N VAL A 207 18.49 -0.35 -4.61
CA VAL A 207 19.53 0.60 -4.96
C VAL A 207 19.29 1.20 -6.35
N VAL A 208 19.01 0.38 -7.36
CA VAL A 208 18.79 0.87 -8.73
C VAL A 208 17.55 1.76 -8.78
N VAL A 209 16.44 1.34 -8.16
CA VAL A 209 15.19 2.11 -8.14
C VAL A 209 15.39 3.45 -7.42
N ASN A 210 16.10 3.47 -6.28
CA ASN A 210 16.38 4.71 -5.55
C ASN A 210 17.28 5.67 -6.35
N VAL A 211 18.32 5.16 -7.02
CA VAL A 211 19.18 5.99 -7.89
C VAL A 211 18.35 6.59 -9.04
N VAL A 212 17.51 5.80 -9.68
CA VAL A 212 16.59 6.28 -10.74
C VAL A 212 15.60 7.29 -10.18
N ALA A 213 14.98 7.01 -9.02
CA ALA A 213 14.01 7.89 -8.38
C ALA A 213 14.63 9.26 -8.01
N ILE A 214 15.84 9.25 -7.44
CA ILE A 214 16.57 10.49 -7.11
C ILE A 214 16.95 11.25 -8.39
N GLY A 215 17.44 10.58 -9.41
CA GLY A 215 17.76 11.21 -10.70
C GLY A 215 16.55 11.88 -11.34
N ILE A 216 15.40 11.18 -11.36
CA ILE A 216 14.14 11.74 -11.87
C ILE A 216 13.63 12.88 -10.97
N LEU A 217 13.78 12.78 -9.65
CA LEU A 217 13.42 13.84 -8.73
C LEU A 217 14.19 15.13 -9.04
N PHE A 218 15.51 15.05 -9.19
CA PHE A 218 16.34 16.22 -9.55
C PHE A 218 15.93 16.78 -10.91
N PHE A 219 15.70 15.94 -11.91
CA PHE A 219 15.24 16.39 -13.23
C PHE A 219 13.86 17.08 -13.14
N ALA A 220 12.91 16.51 -12.41
CA ALA A 220 11.58 17.09 -12.24
C ALA A 220 11.63 18.47 -11.51
N VAL A 221 12.50 18.60 -10.50
CA VAL A 221 12.61 19.79 -9.68
C VAL A 221 13.37 20.93 -10.39
N PHE A 222 14.48 20.62 -11.05
CA PHE A 222 15.37 21.63 -11.64
C PHE A 222 15.18 21.78 -13.14
N GLY A 223 14.67 20.78 -13.85
CA GLY A 223 14.42 20.85 -15.28
C GLY A 223 12.99 21.25 -15.64
N MET A 224 11.98 20.68 -14.95
CA MET A 224 10.56 20.90 -15.26
C MET A 224 9.88 21.89 -14.31
N GLU A 225 10.50 22.26 -13.21
CA GLU A 225 10.04 23.21 -12.21
C GLU A 225 8.58 23.03 -11.75
N SER A 226 8.13 21.77 -11.60
CA SER A 226 6.75 21.46 -11.21
C SER A 226 6.68 20.24 -10.31
N VAL A 227 5.93 20.35 -9.20
CA VAL A 227 5.67 19.24 -8.27
C VAL A 227 4.88 18.10 -8.94
N LEU A 228 4.08 18.43 -9.96
CA LEU A 228 3.35 17.40 -10.71
C LEU A 228 4.30 16.43 -11.42
N TRP A 229 5.42 16.94 -11.96
CA TRP A 229 6.46 16.09 -12.56
C TRP A 229 7.19 15.22 -11.52
N VAL A 230 7.26 15.66 -10.26
CA VAL A 230 7.75 14.81 -9.17
C VAL A 230 6.82 13.63 -8.94
N ALA A 231 5.49 13.83 -9.00
CA ALA A 231 4.52 12.75 -8.88
C ALA A 231 4.62 11.75 -10.05
N TYR A 232 4.75 12.25 -11.30
CA TYR A 232 5.00 11.39 -12.47
C TYR A 232 6.34 10.66 -12.39
N GLY A 233 7.37 11.33 -11.85
CA GLY A 233 8.67 10.72 -11.62
C GLY A 233 8.61 9.56 -10.62
N THR A 234 7.81 9.72 -9.57
CA THR A 234 7.54 8.65 -8.59
C THR A 234 6.86 7.45 -9.28
N LEU A 235 5.88 7.72 -10.13
CA LEU A 235 5.21 6.66 -10.91
C LEU A 235 6.19 5.95 -11.85
N ALA A 236 7.04 6.70 -12.55
CA ALA A 236 8.05 6.12 -13.44
C ALA A 236 9.04 5.23 -12.67
N ALA A 237 9.53 5.65 -11.50
CA ALA A 237 10.40 4.84 -10.66
C ALA A 237 9.72 3.54 -10.18
N GLU A 238 8.43 3.60 -9.82
CA GLU A 238 7.67 2.41 -9.42
C GLU A 238 7.44 1.45 -10.59
N VAL A 239 7.25 1.96 -11.82
CA VAL A 239 7.18 1.13 -13.03
C VAL A 239 8.52 0.44 -13.31
N VAL A 240 9.64 1.12 -13.10
CA VAL A 240 10.98 0.51 -13.19
C VAL A 240 11.14 -0.59 -12.13
N SER A 241 10.73 -0.32 -10.89
CA SER A 241 10.73 -1.31 -9.80
C SER A 241 9.93 -2.56 -10.19
N MET A 242 8.70 -2.37 -10.67
CA MET A 242 7.85 -3.46 -11.17
C MET A 242 8.56 -4.27 -12.26
N GLY A 243 9.15 -3.61 -13.25
CA GLY A 243 9.87 -4.29 -14.33
C GLY A 243 11.05 -5.12 -13.84
N MET A 244 11.81 -4.61 -12.86
CA MET A 244 12.90 -5.35 -12.24
C MET A 244 12.40 -6.57 -11.45
N PHE A 245 11.35 -6.43 -10.64
CA PHE A 245 10.74 -7.56 -9.95
C PHE A 245 10.20 -8.60 -10.94
N MET A 246 9.54 -8.18 -12.01
CA MET A 246 9.07 -9.09 -13.08
C MET A 246 10.22 -9.88 -13.71
N PHE A 247 11.35 -9.24 -13.97
CA PHE A 247 12.54 -9.89 -14.53
C PHE A 247 13.13 -10.93 -13.59
N TYR A 248 13.34 -10.60 -12.32
CA TYR A 248 13.95 -11.51 -11.36
C TYR A 248 13.01 -12.66 -10.98
N GLU A 249 11.70 -12.43 -10.85
CA GLU A 249 10.71 -13.48 -10.62
C GLU A 249 10.68 -14.52 -11.74
N ASN A 250 10.76 -14.05 -13.01
CA ASN A 250 10.88 -14.97 -14.14
C ASN A 250 12.14 -15.83 -14.06
N ARG A 251 13.25 -15.24 -13.61
CA ARG A 251 14.57 -15.93 -13.57
C ARG A 251 14.71 -16.86 -12.37
N ILE A 252 14.12 -16.54 -11.23
CA ILE A 252 14.28 -17.29 -9.97
C ILE A 252 13.28 -18.44 -9.86
N ILE A 253 11.99 -18.15 -10.04
CA ILE A 253 10.91 -19.13 -9.87
C ILE A 253 10.20 -19.52 -11.16
N GLY A 254 10.62 -18.97 -12.29
CA GLY A 254 10.01 -19.27 -13.60
C GLY A 254 8.61 -18.66 -13.77
N TYR A 255 8.30 -17.57 -13.05
CA TYR A 255 7.04 -16.85 -13.21
C TYR A 255 7.15 -15.93 -14.44
N THR A 256 6.70 -16.44 -15.58
CA THR A 256 6.89 -15.81 -16.88
C THR A 256 6.12 -14.48 -17.00
N TYR A 257 6.63 -13.54 -17.82
CA TYR A 257 5.97 -12.24 -18.05
C TYR A 257 4.51 -12.38 -18.50
N LYS A 258 4.23 -13.38 -19.36
CA LYS A 258 2.88 -13.66 -19.83
C LYS A 258 1.95 -14.03 -18.67
N GLU A 259 2.41 -14.91 -17.78
CA GLU A 259 1.66 -15.32 -16.59
C GLU A 259 1.45 -14.14 -15.62
N GLN A 260 2.47 -13.30 -15.43
CA GLN A 260 2.38 -12.11 -14.57
C GLN A 260 1.32 -11.14 -15.10
N LEU A 261 1.33 -10.85 -16.39
CA LEU A 261 0.31 -10.00 -17.03
C LEU A 261 -1.09 -10.63 -16.96
N GLN A 262 -1.21 -11.93 -17.20
CA GLN A 262 -2.47 -12.64 -17.08
C GLN A 262 -3.04 -12.64 -15.66
N ASP A 263 -2.18 -12.56 -14.65
CA ASP A 263 -2.59 -12.53 -13.25
C ASP A 263 -2.96 -11.12 -12.77
N LEU A 264 -2.40 -10.07 -13.41
CA LEU A 264 -2.67 -8.67 -13.10
C LEU A 264 -3.86 -8.10 -13.87
N LEU A 265 -3.92 -8.32 -15.19
CA LEU A 265 -4.85 -7.66 -16.10
C LEU A 265 -6.34 -7.84 -15.76
N PRO A 266 -6.84 -9.05 -15.40
CA PRO A 266 -8.27 -9.23 -15.16
C PRO A 266 -8.79 -8.37 -14.00
N GLY A 267 -8.04 -8.31 -12.89
CA GLY A 267 -8.41 -7.49 -11.73
C GLY A 267 -8.35 -5.99 -12.04
N ILE A 268 -7.30 -5.56 -12.74
CA ILE A 268 -7.11 -4.15 -13.11
C ILE A 268 -8.15 -3.71 -14.14
N SER A 269 -8.44 -4.51 -15.18
CA SER A 269 -9.41 -4.17 -16.21
C SER A 269 -10.82 -4.06 -15.65
N LEU A 270 -11.23 -5.00 -14.80
CA LEU A 270 -12.54 -4.93 -14.14
C LEU A 270 -12.64 -3.68 -13.25
N ALA A 271 -11.61 -3.39 -12.47
CA ALA A 271 -11.56 -2.19 -11.65
C ALA A 271 -11.54 -0.90 -12.50
N ALA A 272 -10.88 -0.90 -13.66
CA ALA A 272 -10.88 0.23 -14.59
C ALA A 272 -12.27 0.49 -15.16
N CYS A 273 -12.99 -0.55 -15.59
CA CYS A 273 -14.38 -0.42 -16.04
C CYS A 273 -15.27 0.16 -14.91
N MET A 274 -15.12 -0.34 -13.68
CA MET A 274 -15.80 0.19 -12.51
C MET A 274 -15.45 1.67 -12.28
N GLY A 275 -14.18 2.03 -12.33
CA GLY A 275 -13.72 3.41 -12.11
C GLY A 275 -14.29 4.39 -13.14
N ILE A 276 -14.37 3.99 -14.42
CA ILE A 276 -15.00 4.78 -15.46
C ILE A 276 -16.50 4.97 -15.18
N LEU A 277 -17.21 3.90 -14.84
CA LEU A 277 -18.63 3.95 -14.52
C LEU A 277 -18.90 4.89 -13.33
N VAL A 278 -18.12 4.77 -12.28
CA VAL A 278 -18.22 5.59 -11.07
C VAL A 278 -17.91 7.07 -11.37
N ASN A 279 -16.93 7.35 -12.23
CA ASN A 279 -16.61 8.72 -12.63
C ASN A 279 -17.76 9.37 -13.41
N LEU A 280 -18.49 8.61 -14.24
CA LEU A 280 -19.64 9.13 -14.99
C LEU A 280 -20.79 9.60 -14.08
N ILE A 281 -20.93 9.01 -12.90
CA ILE A 281 -21.98 9.41 -11.93
C ILE A 281 -21.78 10.85 -11.43
N ARG A 282 -20.56 11.39 -11.48
CA ARG A 282 -20.26 12.77 -11.12
C ARG A 282 -21.09 13.81 -11.86
N TYR A 283 -21.50 13.52 -13.08
CA TYR A 283 -22.30 14.45 -13.91
C TYR A 283 -23.78 14.52 -13.52
N VAL A 284 -24.22 13.69 -12.57
CA VAL A 284 -25.58 13.76 -12.04
C VAL A 284 -25.70 14.95 -11.09
N PRO A 285 -26.67 15.88 -11.29
CA PRO A 285 -26.79 17.09 -10.49
C PRO A 285 -27.36 16.81 -9.08
N ILE A 286 -26.54 16.25 -8.21
CA ILE A 286 -26.86 15.91 -6.82
C ILE A 286 -25.77 16.51 -5.93
N ASN A 287 -26.04 16.67 -4.62
CA ASN A 287 -25.05 17.11 -3.64
C ASN A 287 -23.83 16.17 -3.60
N ASP A 288 -22.62 16.73 -3.52
CA ASP A 288 -21.34 15.98 -3.56
C ASP A 288 -21.28 14.84 -2.55
N GLY A 289 -21.83 15.02 -1.34
CA GLY A 289 -21.86 13.96 -0.34
C GLY A 289 -22.75 12.76 -0.76
N LEU A 290 -23.92 13.03 -1.32
CA LEU A 290 -24.82 11.98 -1.83
C LEU A 290 -24.24 11.33 -3.10
N THR A 291 -23.62 12.12 -3.97
CA THR A 291 -22.92 11.61 -5.16
C THR A 291 -21.82 10.66 -4.77
N LEU A 292 -21.01 10.98 -3.77
CA LEU A 292 -19.95 10.10 -3.27
C LEU A 292 -20.50 8.77 -2.75
N VAL A 293 -21.56 8.80 -1.95
CA VAL A 293 -22.21 7.58 -1.43
C VAL A 293 -22.75 6.72 -2.58
N LEU A 294 -23.42 7.34 -3.56
CA LEU A 294 -23.94 6.66 -4.74
C LEU A 294 -22.80 6.02 -5.56
N GLN A 295 -21.72 6.76 -5.79
CA GLN A 295 -20.54 6.28 -6.49
C GLN A 295 -19.93 5.04 -5.81
N VAL A 296 -19.79 5.05 -4.49
CA VAL A 296 -19.25 3.92 -3.73
C VAL A 296 -20.18 2.71 -3.82
N ILE A 297 -21.49 2.91 -3.64
CA ILE A 297 -22.48 1.80 -3.71
C ILE A 297 -22.52 1.19 -5.11
N VAL A 298 -22.64 2.03 -6.14
CA VAL A 298 -22.70 1.55 -7.54
C VAL A 298 -21.41 0.84 -7.92
N GLY A 299 -20.25 1.39 -7.52
CA GLY A 299 -18.95 0.77 -7.76
C GLY A 299 -18.85 -0.61 -7.10
N ALA A 300 -19.22 -0.73 -5.83
CA ALA A 300 -19.18 -1.99 -5.10
C ALA A 300 -20.13 -3.03 -5.72
N VAL A 301 -21.38 -2.64 -6.02
CA VAL A 301 -22.37 -3.52 -6.65
C VAL A 301 -21.89 -3.96 -8.04
N PHE A 302 -21.38 -3.04 -8.86
CA PHE A 302 -20.86 -3.38 -10.17
C PHE A 302 -19.70 -4.38 -10.09
N TYR A 303 -18.70 -4.10 -9.23
CA TYR A 303 -17.52 -4.95 -9.10
C TYR A 303 -17.87 -6.37 -8.65
N VAL A 304 -18.72 -6.49 -7.63
CA VAL A 304 -19.17 -7.79 -7.11
C VAL A 304 -20.03 -8.53 -8.12
N THR A 305 -20.96 -7.84 -8.79
CA THR A 305 -21.87 -8.46 -9.77
C THR A 305 -21.10 -8.99 -10.98
N VAL A 306 -20.18 -8.19 -11.54
CA VAL A 306 -19.38 -8.64 -12.69
C VAL A 306 -18.41 -9.75 -12.27
N SER A 307 -17.79 -9.68 -11.10
CA SER A 307 -16.97 -10.77 -10.56
C SER A 307 -17.75 -12.08 -10.39
N TYR A 308 -18.99 -11.99 -9.96
CA TYR A 308 -19.90 -13.14 -9.86
C TYR A 308 -20.27 -13.72 -11.23
N LEU A 309 -20.63 -12.86 -12.20
CA LEU A 309 -21.02 -13.29 -13.54
C LEU A 309 -19.85 -13.91 -14.32
N THR A 310 -18.65 -13.36 -14.17
CA THR A 310 -17.44 -13.83 -14.85
C THR A 310 -16.74 -14.97 -14.11
N GLN A 311 -17.19 -15.32 -12.90
CA GLN A 311 -16.59 -16.37 -12.05
C GLN A 311 -15.06 -16.23 -11.96
N MET A 312 -14.58 -15.01 -11.66
CA MET A 312 -13.15 -14.75 -11.55
C MET A 312 -12.48 -15.62 -10.50
N ASP A 313 -11.32 -16.23 -10.83
CA ASP A 313 -10.56 -17.11 -9.94
C ASP A 313 -10.39 -16.56 -8.52
N SER A 314 -10.06 -15.26 -8.41
CA SER A 314 -9.84 -14.59 -7.13
C SER A 314 -11.15 -14.43 -6.33
N PHE A 315 -12.26 -14.16 -7.00
CA PHE A 315 -13.58 -14.07 -6.38
C PHE A 315 -13.98 -15.44 -5.81
N VAL A 316 -13.93 -16.47 -6.64
CA VAL A 316 -14.27 -17.85 -6.25
C VAL A 316 -13.41 -18.32 -5.08
N TYR A 317 -12.11 -18.02 -5.12
CA TYR A 317 -11.17 -18.35 -4.04
C TYR A 317 -11.54 -17.67 -2.72
N LEU A 318 -11.84 -16.37 -2.74
CA LEU A 318 -12.21 -15.61 -1.55
C LEU A 318 -13.54 -16.11 -0.96
N ILE A 319 -14.54 -16.39 -1.82
CA ILE A 319 -15.81 -16.95 -1.37
C ILE A 319 -15.60 -18.32 -0.71
N LYS A 320 -14.81 -19.22 -1.30
CA LYS A 320 -14.49 -20.52 -0.70
C LYS A 320 -13.83 -20.37 0.67
N MET A 321 -12.86 -19.48 0.78
CA MET A 321 -12.16 -19.18 2.04
C MET A 321 -13.10 -18.64 3.12
N LEU A 322 -14.03 -17.75 2.75
CA LEU A 322 -15.06 -17.22 3.66
C LEU A 322 -16.06 -18.30 4.08
N THR A 323 -16.43 -19.19 3.16
CA THR A 323 -17.34 -20.31 3.41
C THR A 323 -16.75 -21.31 4.41
N GLU A 324 -15.47 -21.63 4.29
CA GLU A 324 -14.75 -22.52 5.21
C GLU A 324 -14.65 -21.92 6.63
N LYS A 325 -14.43 -20.61 6.74
CA LYS A 325 -14.33 -19.91 8.02
C LYS A 325 -15.70 -19.55 8.65
N SER A 326 -16.79 -19.60 7.88
CA SER A 326 -18.09 -19.20 8.39
C SER A 326 -18.72 -20.27 9.28
N HIS A 327 -18.95 -19.93 10.54
CA HIS A 327 -19.71 -20.76 11.49
C HIS A 327 -21.23 -20.64 11.32
N ASN A 328 -21.71 -19.69 10.48
CA ASN A 328 -23.13 -19.44 10.28
C ASN A 328 -23.67 -20.22 9.08
N VAL A 329 -24.55 -21.19 9.35
CA VAL A 329 -25.14 -22.10 8.33
C VAL A 329 -25.88 -21.35 7.22
N LYS A 330 -26.57 -20.25 7.54
CA LYS A 330 -27.32 -19.44 6.54
C LYS A 330 -26.31 -18.71 5.61
N MET A 331 -25.26 -18.14 6.17
CA MET A 331 -24.22 -17.45 5.39
C MET A 331 -23.46 -18.43 4.49
N LYS A 332 -23.17 -19.62 5.01
CA LYS A 332 -22.53 -20.69 4.24
C LYS A 332 -23.35 -21.09 3.00
N LYS A 333 -24.64 -21.29 3.13
CA LYS A 333 -25.56 -21.61 1.99
C LYS A 333 -25.61 -20.47 0.95
N ILE A 334 -25.57 -19.21 1.38
CA ILE A 334 -25.58 -18.07 0.45
C ILE A 334 -24.26 -18.03 -0.33
N LEU A 335 -23.13 -18.17 0.36
CA LEU A 335 -21.80 -18.16 -0.25
C LEU A 335 -21.59 -19.33 -1.21
N GLU A 336 -22.07 -20.54 -0.88
CA GLU A 336 -22.02 -21.72 -1.76
C GLU A 336 -22.80 -21.50 -3.07
N ARG A 337 -23.92 -20.79 -3.01
CA ARG A 337 -24.71 -20.45 -4.22
C ARG A 337 -24.02 -19.41 -5.12
N MET A 338 -23.10 -18.63 -4.59
CA MET A 338 -22.34 -17.63 -5.36
C MET A 338 -21.18 -18.25 -6.15
N VAL A 339 -20.79 -19.48 -5.85
CA VAL A 339 -19.78 -20.23 -6.60
C VAL A 339 -20.52 -21.27 -7.41
N LYS A 340 -20.64 -21.06 -8.73
CA LYS A 340 -21.14 -22.08 -9.64
C LYS A 340 -20.12 -23.23 -9.65
N GLU A 341 -20.58 -24.46 -9.45
CA GLU A 341 -19.78 -25.67 -9.58
C GLU A 341 -19.17 -25.81 -10.97
#